data_aa07c641f768d66ec4f458bfdd945ac8
#
_entry.id   aa07c641f768d66ec4f458bfdd945ac8
#
_cell.length_a   1.000
_cell.length_b   1.000
_cell.length_c   1.000
_cell.angle_alpha   90.00
_cell.angle_beta   90.00
_cell.angle_gamma   90.00
#
_symmetry.space_group_name_H-M   'P 1'
#
loop_
_entity.id
_entity.type
_entity.pdbx_description
1 polymer ?
#
loop_
_entity_poly.entity_id
_entity_poly.type
_entity_poly.pdbx_seq_one_letter_code
_entity_poly.pdbx_strand_id
1 'polypeptide(L)'
;MAYQIFEMSDGQRVALYAQGNSVLYCLLPFARGMLPIEVKRDYLAHFEARVFRDTVCYVYENLEHTIILDTLGNGPARIILTDGPLGYGFCNLHLVVRDGDLYLFYQAFSGREKGYGLYVCMPYQENCRGV
;
A
#
# COMPACT_ATOMS: atom_id res chain seq x y z
N MET A 1 -15.06 -4.30 -7.54
CA MET A 1 -13.60 -4.48 -7.34
C MET A 1 -12.85 -3.52 -8.24
N ALA A 2 -11.94 -2.75 -7.70
CA ALA A 2 -11.16 -1.78 -8.47
C ALA A 2 -9.76 -2.33 -8.72
N TYR A 3 -9.33 -2.31 -9.97
CA TYR A 3 -7.96 -2.61 -10.36
C TYR A 3 -7.17 -1.32 -10.45
N GLN A 4 -5.93 -1.35 -10.00
CA GLN A 4 -4.96 -0.30 -10.28
C GLN A 4 -4.00 -0.84 -11.34
N ILE A 5 -3.84 -0.11 -12.43
CA ILE A 5 -3.05 -0.56 -13.58
C ILE A 5 -1.85 0.37 -13.72
N PHE A 6 -0.67 -0.25 -13.85
CA PHE A 6 0.59 0.46 -13.96
C PHE A 6 1.35 0.00 -15.20
N GLU A 7 2.03 0.92 -15.87
CA GLU A 7 2.98 0.63 -16.93
C GLU A 7 4.39 0.87 -16.42
N MET A 8 5.22 -0.15 -16.55
CA MET A 8 6.61 -0.09 -16.12
C MET A 8 7.50 0.47 -17.24
N SER A 9 8.75 0.84 -16.91
CA SER A 9 9.66 1.47 -17.88
C SER A 9 9.98 0.58 -19.07
N ASP A 10 9.91 -0.75 -18.92
CA ASP A 10 10.09 -1.71 -20.00
C ASP A 10 8.85 -1.94 -20.86
N GLY A 11 7.78 -1.20 -20.60
CA GLY A 11 6.49 -1.31 -21.29
C GLY A 11 5.57 -2.38 -20.73
N GLN A 12 6.00 -3.17 -19.75
CA GLN A 12 5.16 -4.16 -19.11
C GLN A 12 4.06 -3.49 -18.28
N ARG A 13 2.84 -4.00 -18.38
CA ARG A 13 1.69 -3.50 -17.60
C ARG A 13 1.30 -4.53 -16.55
N VAL A 14 0.97 -4.02 -15.38
CA VAL A 14 0.59 -4.81 -14.20
C VAL A 14 -0.74 -4.30 -13.69
N ALA A 15 -1.66 -5.22 -13.41
CA ALA A 15 -2.89 -4.92 -12.68
C ALA A 15 -2.73 -5.45 -11.25
N LEU A 16 -3.06 -4.62 -10.28
CA LEU A 16 -2.94 -4.94 -8.86
C LEU A 16 -4.26 -4.63 -8.16
N TYR A 17 -4.72 -5.50 -7.28
CA TYR A 17 -6.00 -5.34 -6.61
C TYR A 17 -6.06 -6.13 -5.32
N ALA A 18 -7.03 -5.78 -4.47
CA ALA A 18 -7.31 -6.50 -3.24
C ALA A 18 -8.67 -7.20 -3.37
N GLN A 19 -8.76 -8.43 -2.90
CA GLN A 19 -9.99 -9.23 -2.90
C GLN A 19 -10.01 -10.14 -1.68
N GLY A 20 -11.08 -10.06 -0.89
CA GLY A 20 -11.13 -10.78 0.38
C GLY A 20 -9.98 -10.33 1.29
N ASN A 21 -9.20 -11.27 1.77
CA ASN A 21 -8.00 -10.96 2.57
C ASN A 21 -6.71 -11.06 1.75
N SER A 22 -6.82 -11.03 0.43
CA SER A 22 -5.67 -11.20 -0.47
C SER A 22 -5.35 -9.93 -1.23
N VAL A 23 -4.06 -9.74 -1.51
CA VAL A 23 -3.57 -8.80 -2.52
C VAL A 23 -3.07 -9.63 -3.68
N LEU A 24 -3.55 -9.31 -4.87
CA LEU A 24 -3.35 -10.11 -6.08
C LEU A 24 -2.82 -9.21 -7.21
N TYR A 25 -2.01 -9.79 -8.09
CA TYR A 25 -1.62 -9.08 -9.29
C TYR A 25 -1.64 -10.02 -10.51
N CYS A 26 -1.75 -9.43 -11.68
CA CYS A 26 -1.55 -10.13 -12.94
C CYS A 26 -0.83 -9.24 -13.94
N LEU A 27 -0.13 -9.87 -14.87
CA LEU A 27 0.52 -9.18 -15.98
C LEU A 27 -0.49 -9.02 -17.13
N LEU A 28 -0.38 -7.90 -17.84
CA LEU A 28 -1.27 -7.61 -18.97
C LEU A 28 -0.48 -7.67 -20.30
N PRO A 29 -1.10 -8.12 -21.39
CA PRO A 29 -2.49 -8.59 -21.50
C PRO A 29 -2.70 -9.90 -20.74
N PHE A 30 -3.87 -10.05 -20.17
CA PHE A 30 -4.24 -11.24 -19.40
C PHE A 30 -4.46 -12.40 -20.36
N ALA A 31 -3.61 -13.39 -20.32
CA ALA A 31 -3.69 -14.56 -21.18
C ALA A 31 -4.72 -15.55 -20.65
N ARG A 32 -5.42 -16.24 -21.59
CA ARG A 32 -6.38 -17.27 -21.25
C ARG A 32 -5.73 -18.37 -20.42
N GLY A 33 -6.34 -18.73 -19.30
CA GLY A 33 -5.85 -19.74 -18.39
C GLY A 33 -4.80 -19.22 -17.38
N MET A 34 -4.41 -17.97 -17.48
CA MET A 34 -3.53 -17.34 -16.51
C MET A 34 -4.32 -17.03 -15.24
N LEU A 35 -3.75 -17.35 -14.09
CA LEU A 35 -4.33 -17.02 -12.78
C LEU A 35 -3.58 -15.83 -12.17
N PRO A 36 -4.30 -14.96 -11.46
CA PRO A 36 -3.64 -13.93 -10.67
C PRO A 36 -2.68 -14.51 -9.63
N ILE A 37 -1.62 -13.81 -9.34
CA ILE A 37 -0.64 -14.22 -8.35
C ILE A 37 -0.98 -13.54 -7.02
N GLU A 38 -1.15 -14.34 -5.98
CA GLU A 38 -1.40 -13.86 -4.63
C GLU A 38 -0.07 -13.50 -3.95
N VAL A 39 0.08 -12.23 -3.54
CA VAL A 39 1.31 -11.78 -2.90
C VAL A 39 1.15 -11.55 -1.41
N LYS A 40 -0.07 -11.32 -0.93
CA LYS A 40 -0.39 -11.14 0.48
C LYS A 40 -1.69 -11.83 0.82
N ARG A 41 -1.80 -12.32 2.06
CA ARG A 41 -2.99 -13.00 2.59
C ARG A 41 -3.53 -12.36 3.85
N ASP A 42 -2.95 -11.25 4.26
CA ASP A 42 -3.28 -10.58 5.51
C ASP A 42 -3.96 -9.22 5.30
N TYR A 43 -4.52 -8.99 4.11
CA TYR A 43 -5.21 -7.75 3.78
C TYR A 43 -6.51 -7.62 4.56
N LEU A 44 -6.70 -6.46 5.18
CA LEU A 44 -7.95 -6.08 5.83
C LEU A 44 -8.65 -4.96 5.05
N ALA A 45 -7.98 -3.85 4.82
CA ALA A 45 -8.61 -2.66 4.25
C ALA A 45 -7.57 -1.65 3.73
N HIS A 46 -8.04 -0.63 3.04
CA HIS A 46 -7.29 0.57 2.71
C HIS A 46 -6.09 0.31 1.82
N PHE A 47 -6.36 -0.22 0.64
CA PHE A 47 -5.33 -0.54 -0.34
C PHE A 47 -5.06 0.64 -1.28
N GLU A 48 -3.77 0.95 -1.47
CA GLU A 48 -3.32 2.00 -2.39
C GLU A 48 -1.97 1.59 -2.98
N ALA A 49 -1.74 1.88 -4.27
CA ALA A 49 -0.49 1.53 -4.92
C ALA A 49 -0.01 2.64 -5.87
N ARG A 50 1.31 2.72 -6.06
CA ARG A 50 1.98 3.66 -6.98
C ARG A 50 3.25 3.05 -7.51
N VAL A 51 3.70 3.52 -8.67
CA VAL A 51 5.03 3.20 -9.18
C VAL A 51 6.03 4.18 -8.57
N PHE A 52 7.06 3.63 -7.95
CA PHE A 52 8.14 4.39 -7.36
C PHE A 52 9.47 3.71 -7.67
N ARG A 53 10.40 4.45 -8.29
CA ARG A 53 11.69 3.92 -8.73
C ARG A 53 11.54 2.64 -9.57
N ASP A 54 10.65 2.72 -10.57
CA ASP A 54 10.32 1.64 -11.49
C ASP A 54 9.86 0.34 -10.81
N THR A 55 9.27 0.46 -9.64
CA THR A 55 8.72 -0.66 -8.89
C THR A 55 7.33 -0.29 -8.39
N VAL A 56 6.41 -1.24 -8.42
CA VAL A 56 5.09 -1.01 -7.85
C VAL A 56 5.17 -1.15 -6.34
N CYS A 57 4.92 -0.05 -5.65
CA CYS A 57 4.81 0.00 -4.19
C CYS A 57 3.33 0.01 -3.81
N TYR A 58 2.97 -0.70 -2.77
CA TYR A 58 1.59 -0.72 -2.29
C TYR A 58 1.56 -0.67 -0.77
N VAL A 59 0.51 -0.05 -0.25
CA VAL A 59 0.28 0.09 1.18
C VAL A 59 -1.11 -0.43 1.50
N TYR A 60 -1.27 -1.04 2.65
CA TYR A 60 -2.56 -1.54 3.11
C TYR A 60 -2.55 -1.70 4.63
N GLU A 61 -3.75 -1.78 5.20
CA GLU A 61 -3.92 -2.19 6.59
C GLU A 61 -4.08 -3.70 6.63
N ASN A 62 -3.28 -4.37 7.44
CA ASN A 62 -3.34 -5.83 7.58
C ASN A 62 -4.35 -6.25 8.65
N LEU A 63 -4.54 -7.58 8.80
CA LEU A 63 -5.48 -8.14 9.77
C LEU A 63 -5.15 -7.82 11.23
N GLU A 64 -3.94 -7.39 11.52
CA GLU A 64 -3.51 -6.96 12.85
C GLU A 64 -3.63 -5.44 13.06
N HIS A 65 -4.30 -4.76 12.15
CA HIS A 65 -4.47 -3.30 12.17
C HIS A 65 -3.14 -2.54 12.10
N THR A 66 -2.18 -3.10 11.37
CA THR A 66 -0.89 -2.46 11.13
C THR A 66 -0.83 -2.00 9.67
N ILE A 67 -0.22 -0.86 9.41
CA ILE A 67 0.00 -0.37 8.05
C ILE A 67 1.29 -1.00 7.52
N ILE A 68 1.16 -1.67 6.40
CA ILE A 68 2.26 -2.35 5.71
C ILE A 68 2.51 -1.66 4.38
N LEU A 69 3.77 -1.33 4.11
CA LEU A 69 4.24 -0.90 2.79
C LEU A 69 5.16 -1.98 2.24
N ASP A 70 4.89 -2.42 1.03
CA ASP A 70 5.71 -3.44 0.37
C ASP A 70 5.77 -3.17 -1.13
N THR A 71 6.50 -3.99 -1.84
CA THR A 71 6.70 -3.83 -3.28
C THR A 71 6.48 -5.15 -4.01
N LEU A 72 6.16 -5.04 -5.31
CA LEU A 72 6.22 -6.19 -6.20
C LEU A 72 7.66 -6.34 -6.72
N GLY A 73 8.24 -7.52 -6.56
CA GLY A 73 9.56 -7.83 -7.08
C GLY A 73 10.70 -7.26 -6.25
N ASN A 74 11.78 -6.85 -6.92
CA ASN A 74 13.05 -6.46 -6.30
C ASN A 74 13.12 -4.97 -5.95
N GLY A 75 12.09 -4.48 -5.31
CA GLY A 75 12.05 -3.09 -4.85
C GLY A 75 12.59 -2.91 -3.44
N PRO A 76 12.35 -1.73 -2.86
CA PRO A 76 12.68 -1.49 -1.45
C PRO A 76 12.03 -2.52 -0.54
N ALA A 77 12.67 -2.78 0.61
CA ALA A 77 12.21 -3.80 1.55
C ALA A 77 10.84 -3.44 2.14
N ARG A 78 10.15 -4.46 2.60
CA ARG A 78 8.89 -4.31 3.34
C ARG A 78 9.12 -3.45 4.57
N ILE A 79 8.20 -2.51 4.81
CA ILE A 79 8.23 -1.63 5.97
C ILE A 79 6.93 -1.77 6.74
N ILE A 80 7.03 -1.94 8.04
CA ILE A 80 5.90 -1.80 8.95
C ILE A 80 5.91 -0.35 9.42
N LEU A 81 4.90 0.43 8.98
CA LEU A 81 4.90 1.87 9.17
C LEU A 81 4.43 2.29 10.56
N THR A 82 3.58 1.49 11.19
CA THR A 82 3.05 1.79 12.51
C THR A 82 2.41 0.54 13.10
N ASP A 83 2.53 0.40 14.41
CA ASP A 83 1.82 -0.65 15.18
C ASP A 83 0.36 -0.27 15.41
N GLY A 84 -0.05 0.84 14.86
CA GLY A 84 -1.36 1.41 15.13
C GLY A 84 -1.42 2.09 16.50
N PRO A 85 -1.78 3.37 16.57
CA PRO A 85 -2.08 3.97 17.85
C PRO A 85 -3.32 3.29 18.40
N LEU A 86 -3.15 2.39 19.34
CA LEU A 86 -4.23 1.65 19.96
C LEU A 86 -5.01 0.76 18.98
N GLY A 87 -4.42 0.45 17.82
CA GLY A 87 -4.89 -0.58 16.91
C GLY A 87 -6.16 -0.32 16.13
N TYR A 88 -6.66 0.89 16.06
CA TYR A 88 -7.96 1.10 15.45
C TYR A 88 -8.03 2.35 14.58
N GLY A 89 -8.71 2.23 13.47
CA GLY A 89 -9.24 3.37 12.75
C GLY A 89 -8.28 4.06 11.81
N PHE A 90 -7.40 3.34 11.15
CA PHE A 90 -6.72 3.90 9.98
C PHE A 90 -7.70 4.05 8.83
N CYS A 91 -7.61 5.13 8.11
CA CYS A 91 -8.39 5.33 6.89
C CYS A 91 -7.69 6.30 5.96
N ASN A 92 -8.16 6.33 4.71
CA ASN A 92 -7.67 7.25 3.69
C ASN A 92 -6.17 7.18 3.49
N LEU A 93 -5.65 5.95 3.27
CA LEU A 93 -4.25 5.77 2.91
C LEU A 93 -4.03 6.24 1.47
N HIS A 94 -3.09 7.16 1.26
CA HIS A 94 -2.71 7.65 -0.06
C HIS A 94 -1.20 7.65 -0.21
N LEU A 95 -0.72 7.01 -1.27
CA LEU A 95 0.66 7.13 -1.70
C LEU A 95 0.76 8.21 -2.76
N VAL A 96 1.75 9.07 -2.64
CA VAL A 96 2.03 10.13 -3.60
C VAL A 96 3.52 10.08 -3.94
N VAL A 97 3.82 10.06 -5.24
CA VAL A 97 5.20 10.19 -5.72
C VAL A 97 5.36 11.61 -6.26
N ARG A 98 6.31 12.34 -5.72
CA ARG A 98 6.58 13.71 -6.15
C ARG A 98 8.06 14.04 -5.97
N ASP A 99 8.65 14.64 -7.00
CA ASP A 99 10.05 15.07 -7.00
C ASP A 99 11.02 13.94 -6.61
N GLY A 100 10.74 12.72 -7.06
CA GLY A 100 11.58 11.56 -6.80
C GLY A 100 11.43 10.93 -5.42
N ASP A 101 10.47 11.40 -4.62
CA ASP A 101 10.20 10.89 -3.28
C ASP A 101 8.81 10.27 -3.17
N LEU A 102 8.70 9.32 -2.26
CA LEU A 102 7.44 8.66 -1.93
C LEU A 102 6.91 9.22 -0.61
N TYR A 103 5.66 9.66 -0.63
CA TYR A 103 4.95 10.18 0.55
C TYR A 103 3.77 9.28 0.85
N LEU A 104 3.52 9.04 2.13
CA LEU A 104 2.31 8.40 2.61
C LEU A 104 1.49 9.39 3.42
N PHE A 105 0.23 9.57 3.03
CA PHE A 105 -0.78 10.31 3.78
C PHE A 105 -1.78 9.32 4.34
N TYR A 106 -2.15 9.48 5.59
CA TYR A 106 -3.19 8.66 6.19
C TYR A 106 -3.86 9.38 7.36
N GLN A 107 -5.05 8.92 7.69
CA GLN A 107 -5.76 9.36 8.88
C GLN A 107 -5.79 8.23 9.90
N ALA A 108 -5.69 8.58 11.16
CA ALA A 108 -5.78 7.62 12.25
C ALA A 108 -6.64 8.20 13.38
N PHE A 109 -7.48 7.36 13.94
CA PHE A 109 -8.29 7.75 15.08
C PHE A 109 -7.46 7.80 16.35
N SER A 110 -7.58 8.88 17.09
CA SER A 110 -6.97 9.01 18.40
C SER A 110 -8.07 9.01 19.48
N GLY A 111 -8.07 7.98 20.31
CA GLY A 111 -8.99 7.93 21.45
C GLY A 111 -8.74 9.03 22.46
N ARG A 112 -7.51 9.52 22.52
CA ARG A 112 -7.12 10.63 23.42
C ARG A 112 -7.71 11.96 22.97
N GLU A 113 -7.71 12.22 21.68
CA GLU A 113 -8.24 13.47 21.11
C GLU A 113 -9.69 13.34 20.64
N LYS A 114 -10.24 12.14 20.69
CA LYS A 114 -11.60 11.80 20.25
C LYS A 114 -11.89 12.23 18.81
N GLY A 115 -10.94 12.01 17.92
CA GLY A 115 -11.08 12.36 16.52
C GLY A 115 -9.98 11.77 15.67
N TYR A 116 -10.03 12.07 14.37
CA TYR A 116 -9.03 11.64 13.40
C TYR A 116 -7.98 12.72 13.21
N GLY A 117 -6.71 12.32 13.27
CA GLY A 117 -5.60 13.15 12.88
C GLY A 117 -5.15 12.79 11.47
N LEU A 118 -4.61 13.77 10.75
CA LEU A 118 -3.96 13.57 9.46
C LEU A 118 -2.45 13.46 9.67
N TYR A 119 -1.86 12.44 9.09
CA TYR A 119 -0.43 12.17 9.20
C TYR A 119 0.18 12.09 7.81
N VAL A 120 1.42 12.54 7.70
CA VAL A 120 2.22 12.41 6.47
C VAL A 120 3.64 12.02 6.84
N CYS A 121 4.24 11.14 6.04
CA CYS A 121 5.63 10.77 6.19
C CYS A 121 6.25 10.37 4.87
N MET A 122 7.59 10.28 4.85
CA MET A 122 8.37 9.72 3.75
C MET A 122 8.87 8.35 4.20
N PRO A 123 8.18 7.25 3.88
CA PRO A 123 8.41 5.97 4.56
C PRO A 123 9.81 5.38 4.37
N TYR A 124 10.52 5.75 3.30
CA TYR A 124 11.88 5.27 3.07
C TYR A 124 12.96 6.21 3.59
N GLN A 125 12.59 7.33 4.19
CA GLN A 125 13.53 8.32 4.69
C GLN A 125 13.36 8.61 6.17
N GLU A 126 12.17 8.35 6.72
CA GLU A 126 11.87 8.65 8.13
C GLU A 126 10.85 7.65 8.67
N ASN A 127 10.76 7.58 9.98
CA ASN A 127 9.75 6.75 10.62
C ASN A 127 8.37 7.40 10.52
N CYS A 128 7.41 6.65 9.99
CA CYS A 128 6.01 7.06 9.97
C CYS A 128 5.36 6.69 11.30
N ARG A 129 5.44 7.61 12.25
CA ARG A 129 4.76 7.42 13.52
C ARG A 129 3.61 8.40 13.64
N GLY A 130 2.47 7.91 14.14
CA GLY A 130 1.41 8.78 14.57
C GLY A 130 1.89 9.64 15.72
N VAL A 131 1.61 10.90 15.65
CA VAL A 131 1.93 11.84 16.71
C VAL A 131 0.80 11.90 17.72
#